data_07033c846d4a05df3e61d599c1deaa6b
#
_entry.id   07033c846d4a05df3e61d599c1deaa6b
#
_cell.length_a   1.000
_cell.length_b   1.000
_cell.length_c   1.000
_cell.angle_alpha   90.00
_cell.angle_beta   90.00
_cell.angle_gamma   90.00
#
_symmetry.space_group_name_H-M   'P 1'
#
loop_
_entity.id
_entity.type
_entity.pdbx_description
1 polymer ?
#
loop_
_entity_poly.entity_id
_entity_poly.type
_entity_poly.pdbx_seq_one_letter_code
_entity_poly.pdbx_strand_id
1 'polypeptide(L)'
;MSFESIRLWFRLFLVNDLATILFLFVWLAINIALFLGQFFTYYHSRSYFYLRAVISDGLSVARASALCLNFNCFLILLPVCRNLLSLIRYILPRCVTQSRFRRFTIRLFDQHIGFHRCVGYAICFWSLLHAGAHVYNYERLISIQKEYLTLPAALNALRLKSLQSSVNPFDRVNPKALGVGAMLETIPGVTGILLCLCLLVIFSSSTALIRRSFYEIFWFTHHLFIVFFICLIIHGFQGIVRSQTNLNEHNPEICSKLYRQWGIDQQCLIYPRFEGSMATSWMWLCAPLALYLVERLLRFLRGLGTVEIVDVIRHESNVLELRFRKKSMSKPQPGQYIYLKCFSIAKFEWHPFTVTSAAEEDFVSVHIRSVGNWTKELAQKFQMYPQDIPRLGVDGPYGSPADDVFNYDGVVLVGAGIGGRK
;
A
#
# COMPACT_ATOMS: atom_id res chain seq x y z
N MET A 1 12.50 -28.48 -27.46
CA MET A 1 11.06 -28.60 -27.11
C MET A 1 10.32 -28.99 -28.36
N SER A 2 9.45 -30.02 -28.29
CA SER A 2 8.60 -30.39 -29.43
C SER A 2 7.54 -29.29 -29.68
N PHE A 3 7.01 -29.20 -30.89
CA PHE A 3 5.95 -28.26 -31.24
C PHE A 3 4.71 -28.43 -30.36
N GLU A 4 4.38 -29.66 -29.97
CA GLU A 4 3.30 -29.98 -29.03
C GLU A 4 3.57 -29.44 -27.63
N SER A 5 4.81 -29.52 -27.14
CA SER A 5 5.19 -28.94 -25.84
C SER A 5 5.05 -27.42 -25.83
N ILE A 6 5.43 -26.74 -26.93
CA ILE A 6 5.27 -25.28 -27.08
C ILE A 6 3.78 -24.89 -27.10
N ARG A 7 2.95 -25.66 -27.87
CA ARG A 7 1.52 -25.42 -27.95
C ARG A 7 0.80 -25.65 -26.61
N LEU A 8 1.20 -26.68 -25.86
CA LEU A 8 0.68 -26.95 -24.52
C LEU A 8 1.07 -25.85 -23.55
N TRP A 9 2.35 -25.45 -23.55
CA TRP A 9 2.85 -24.36 -22.71
C TRP A 9 2.10 -23.06 -22.99
N PHE A 10 1.91 -22.68 -24.26
CA PHE A 10 1.17 -21.48 -24.64
C PHE A 10 -0.29 -21.53 -24.21
N ARG A 11 -0.95 -22.69 -24.34
CA ARG A 11 -2.32 -22.86 -23.83
C ARG A 11 -2.41 -22.73 -22.32
N LEU A 12 -1.47 -23.33 -21.57
CA LEU A 12 -1.41 -23.22 -20.12
C LEU A 12 -1.16 -21.77 -19.69
N PHE A 13 -0.26 -21.08 -20.36
CA PHE A 13 -0.02 -19.64 -20.16
C PHE A 13 -1.29 -18.79 -20.38
N LEU A 14 -1.99 -18.98 -21.51
CA LEU A 14 -3.22 -18.25 -21.79
C LEU A 14 -4.29 -18.49 -20.73
N VAL A 15 -4.38 -19.72 -20.24
CA VAL A 15 -5.39 -20.10 -19.26
C VAL A 15 -5.01 -19.64 -17.85
N ASN A 16 -3.75 -19.70 -17.44
CA ASN A 16 -3.34 -19.49 -16.05
C ASN A 16 -2.83 -18.07 -15.78
N ASP A 17 -2.06 -17.49 -16.68
CA ASP A 17 -1.25 -16.30 -16.40
C ASP A 17 -1.74 -15.03 -17.14
N LEU A 18 -2.40 -15.21 -18.31
CA LEU A 18 -2.78 -14.07 -19.16
C LEU A 18 -3.61 -13.03 -18.41
N ALA A 19 -4.58 -13.46 -17.60
CA ALA A 19 -5.43 -12.56 -16.82
C ALA A 19 -4.62 -11.66 -15.89
N THR A 20 -3.69 -12.26 -15.17
CA THR A 20 -2.82 -11.57 -14.22
C THR A 20 -1.87 -10.61 -14.93
N ILE A 21 -1.29 -11.05 -16.06
CA ILE A 21 -0.37 -10.22 -16.84
C ILE A 21 -1.09 -9.02 -17.46
N LEU A 22 -2.27 -9.21 -18.06
CA LEU A 22 -3.06 -8.11 -18.60
C LEU A 22 -3.44 -7.11 -17.50
N PHE A 23 -3.86 -7.60 -16.34
CA PHE A 23 -4.18 -6.75 -15.20
C PHE A 23 -2.96 -5.94 -14.73
N LEU A 24 -1.80 -6.57 -14.56
CA LEU A 24 -0.56 -5.89 -14.18
C LEU A 24 -0.10 -4.91 -15.25
N PHE A 25 -0.28 -5.25 -16.54
CA PHE A 25 0.03 -4.34 -17.63
C PHE A 25 -0.85 -3.08 -17.60
N VAL A 26 -2.16 -3.25 -17.42
CA VAL A 26 -3.10 -2.11 -17.30
C VAL A 26 -2.75 -1.24 -16.07
N TRP A 27 -2.48 -1.86 -14.94
CA TRP A 27 -2.05 -1.14 -13.73
C TRP A 27 -0.75 -0.37 -13.96
N LEU A 28 0.24 -0.96 -14.63
CA LEU A 28 1.50 -0.29 -14.98
C LEU A 28 1.27 0.86 -15.96
N ALA A 29 0.43 0.65 -16.97
CA ALA A 29 0.07 1.70 -17.94
C ALA A 29 -0.62 2.89 -17.26
N ILE A 30 -1.49 2.64 -16.27
CA ILE A 30 -2.10 3.70 -15.46
C ILE A 30 -1.02 4.46 -14.68
N ASN A 31 -0.06 3.78 -14.04
CA ASN A 31 1.04 4.44 -13.34
C ASN A 31 1.84 5.36 -14.27
N ILE A 32 2.19 4.88 -15.47
CA ILE A 32 2.93 5.66 -16.46
C ILE A 32 2.08 6.86 -16.93
N ALA A 33 0.81 6.66 -17.23
CA ALA A 33 -0.09 7.72 -17.67
C ALA A 33 -0.27 8.81 -16.57
N LEU A 34 -0.42 8.41 -15.31
CA LEU A 34 -0.50 9.34 -14.17
C LEU A 34 0.81 10.13 -14.03
N PHE A 35 1.95 9.46 -14.13
CA PHE A 35 3.25 10.12 -14.06
C PHE A 35 3.42 11.14 -15.16
N LEU A 36 3.26 10.73 -16.43
CA LEU A 36 3.43 11.61 -17.59
C LEU A 36 2.43 12.76 -17.57
N GLY A 37 1.15 12.49 -17.32
CA GLY A 37 0.10 13.51 -17.25
C GLY A 37 0.44 14.58 -16.21
N GLN A 38 0.81 14.15 -15.00
CA GLN A 38 1.16 15.09 -13.93
C GLN A 38 2.47 15.83 -14.18
N PHE A 39 3.47 15.12 -14.75
CA PHE A 39 4.75 15.73 -15.14
C PHE A 39 4.52 16.89 -16.12
N PHE A 40 3.82 16.65 -17.22
CA PHE A 40 3.57 17.68 -18.23
C PHE A 40 2.66 18.80 -17.72
N THR A 41 1.72 18.50 -16.81
CA THR A 41 0.90 19.52 -16.15
C THR A 41 1.77 20.53 -15.40
N TYR A 42 2.73 20.07 -14.60
CA TYR A 42 3.64 20.96 -13.88
C TYR A 42 4.72 21.58 -14.78
N TYR A 43 5.18 20.85 -15.79
CA TYR A 43 6.19 21.30 -16.73
C TYR A 43 5.70 22.50 -17.59
N HIS A 44 4.45 22.46 -18.06
CA HIS A 44 3.89 23.54 -18.90
C HIS A 44 3.13 24.61 -18.13
N SER A 45 2.86 24.42 -16.84
CA SER A 45 2.07 25.37 -16.05
C SER A 45 2.79 26.70 -15.88
N ARG A 46 2.13 27.80 -16.29
CA ARG A 46 2.64 29.18 -16.10
C ARG A 46 2.70 29.57 -14.62
N SER A 47 1.80 29.04 -13.78
CA SER A 47 1.77 29.33 -12.35
C SER A 47 3.01 28.83 -11.61
N TYR A 48 3.71 27.83 -12.14
CA TYR A 48 4.95 27.30 -11.55
C TYR A 48 6.22 27.76 -12.29
N PHE A 49 6.10 28.75 -13.19
CA PHE A 49 7.23 29.23 -13.99
C PHE A 49 8.41 29.66 -13.11
N TYR A 50 8.21 30.53 -12.16
CA TYR A 50 9.27 31.03 -11.28
C TYR A 50 9.83 29.94 -10.36
N LEU A 51 8.99 29.02 -9.90
CA LEU A 51 9.45 27.91 -9.09
C LEU A 51 10.36 26.98 -9.92
N ARG A 52 9.98 26.67 -11.17
CA ARG A 52 10.86 25.91 -12.09
C ARG A 52 12.13 26.65 -12.46
N ALA A 53 12.10 27.97 -12.60
CA ALA A 53 13.30 28.75 -12.83
C ALA A 53 14.34 28.58 -11.71
N VAL A 54 13.90 28.28 -10.50
CA VAL A 54 14.75 28.06 -9.34
C VAL A 54 15.17 26.61 -9.20
N ILE A 55 14.21 25.66 -9.14
CA ILE A 55 14.48 24.26 -8.83
C ILE A 55 14.40 23.33 -10.06
N SER A 56 14.31 23.93 -11.28
CA SER A 56 14.29 23.20 -12.55
C SER A 56 13.16 22.15 -12.63
N ASP A 57 13.34 21.11 -13.42
CA ASP A 57 12.35 20.06 -13.68
C ASP A 57 12.15 19.11 -12.50
N GLY A 58 12.99 19.19 -11.48
CA GLY A 58 12.84 18.42 -10.25
C GLY A 58 11.49 18.60 -9.56
N LEU A 59 10.85 19.79 -9.73
CA LEU A 59 9.46 20.01 -9.30
C LEU A 59 8.49 19.07 -10.01
N SER A 60 8.56 19.01 -11.33
CA SER A 60 7.65 18.21 -12.16
C SER A 60 7.80 16.71 -11.85
N VAL A 61 9.02 16.22 -11.68
CA VAL A 61 9.33 14.83 -11.28
C VAL A 61 8.80 14.53 -9.90
N ALA A 62 9.03 15.40 -8.91
CA ALA A 62 8.56 15.21 -7.53
C ALA A 62 7.02 15.16 -7.45
N ARG A 63 6.32 16.04 -8.18
CA ARG A 63 4.84 16.07 -8.18
C ARG A 63 4.24 14.90 -8.94
N ALA A 64 4.86 14.46 -10.03
CA ALA A 64 4.43 13.30 -10.81
C ALA A 64 4.59 12.01 -10.00
N SER A 65 5.75 11.79 -9.38
CA SER A 65 5.98 10.63 -8.52
C SER A 65 5.08 10.64 -7.28
N ALA A 66 4.76 11.81 -6.70
CA ALA A 66 3.81 11.94 -5.60
C ALA A 66 2.39 11.47 -5.98
N LEU A 67 1.92 11.77 -7.20
CA LEU A 67 0.62 11.28 -7.68
C LEU A 67 0.61 9.76 -7.81
N CYS A 68 1.67 9.18 -8.36
CA CYS A 68 1.82 7.73 -8.45
C CYS A 68 1.89 7.07 -7.06
N LEU A 69 2.56 7.71 -6.08
CA LEU A 69 2.57 7.27 -4.69
C LEU A 69 1.17 7.28 -4.09
N ASN A 70 0.42 8.35 -4.23
CA ASN A 70 -0.96 8.45 -3.75
C ASN A 70 -1.84 7.35 -4.32
N PHE A 71 -1.78 7.11 -5.64
CA PHE A 71 -2.51 6.04 -6.31
C PHE A 71 -2.14 4.65 -5.78
N ASN A 72 -0.86 4.34 -5.63
CA ASN A 72 -0.43 3.04 -5.11
C ASN A 72 -0.69 2.88 -3.61
N CYS A 73 -0.59 3.94 -2.81
CA CYS A 73 -1.00 3.94 -1.40
C CYS A 73 -2.52 3.76 -1.23
N PHE A 74 -3.33 4.25 -2.16
CA PHE A 74 -4.75 3.92 -2.22
C PHE A 74 -4.96 2.41 -2.45
N LEU A 75 -4.21 1.80 -3.37
CA LEU A 75 -4.38 0.41 -3.77
C LEU A 75 -3.84 -0.59 -2.75
N ILE A 76 -2.77 -0.26 -2.00
CA ILE A 76 -2.00 -1.24 -1.20
C ILE A 76 -2.82 -1.95 -0.12
N LEU A 77 -3.85 -1.28 0.43
CA LEU A 77 -4.70 -1.84 1.48
C LEU A 77 -5.84 -2.70 0.92
N LEU A 78 -6.31 -2.47 -0.30
CA LEU A 78 -7.47 -3.17 -0.87
C LEU A 78 -7.26 -4.70 -0.97
N PRO A 79 -6.11 -5.21 -1.44
CA PRO A 79 -5.87 -6.65 -1.56
C PRO A 79 -5.82 -7.39 -0.22
N VAL A 80 -5.67 -6.69 0.91
CA VAL A 80 -5.64 -7.30 2.25
C VAL A 80 -6.97 -7.18 2.99
N CYS A 81 -7.96 -6.52 2.40
CA CYS A 81 -9.33 -6.40 2.89
C CYS A 81 -10.13 -7.67 2.52
N ARG A 82 -10.08 -8.70 3.37
CA ARG A 82 -10.61 -10.04 3.08
C ARG A 82 -12.12 -10.11 3.02
N ASN A 83 -12.84 -9.34 3.84
CA ASN A 83 -14.29 -9.25 3.76
C ASN A 83 -14.72 -8.63 2.44
N LEU A 84 -14.01 -7.60 1.97
CA LEU A 84 -14.22 -7.02 0.65
C LEU A 84 -14.03 -8.08 -0.45
N LEU A 85 -12.92 -8.82 -0.42
CA LEU A 85 -12.64 -9.88 -1.39
C LEU A 85 -13.70 -10.98 -1.36
N SER A 86 -14.14 -11.40 -0.17
CA SER A 86 -15.21 -12.39 0.00
C SER A 86 -16.55 -11.87 -0.52
N LEU A 87 -16.87 -10.59 -0.28
CA LEU A 87 -18.07 -9.96 -0.80
C LEU A 87 -18.05 -9.90 -2.34
N ILE A 88 -16.93 -9.53 -2.94
CA ILE A 88 -16.77 -9.49 -4.38
C ILE A 88 -16.92 -10.89 -4.97
N ARG A 89 -16.31 -11.91 -4.37
CA ARG A 89 -16.45 -13.32 -4.79
C ARG A 89 -17.90 -13.80 -4.69
N TYR A 90 -18.67 -13.32 -3.72
CA TYR A 90 -20.09 -13.67 -3.55
C TYR A 90 -20.98 -13.00 -4.60
N ILE A 91 -20.74 -11.71 -4.91
CA ILE A 91 -21.55 -10.92 -5.83
C ILE A 91 -21.25 -11.28 -7.30
N LEU A 92 -19.97 -11.44 -7.63
CA LEU A 92 -19.50 -11.60 -9.01
C LEU A 92 -20.16 -12.76 -9.77
N PRO A 93 -20.32 -13.98 -9.20
CA PRO A 93 -20.99 -15.08 -9.89
C PRO A 93 -22.47 -14.81 -10.20
N ARG A 94 -23.10 -13.92 -9.44
CA ARG A 94 -24.51 -13.53 -9.63
C ARG A 94 -24.70 -12.50 -10.72
N CYS A 95 -23.70 -11.62 -10.91
CA CYS A 95 -23.75 -10.54 -11.91
C CYS A 95 -23.20 -10.99 -13.28
N VAL A 96 -22.36 -12.01 -13.31
CA VAL A 96 -21.64 -12.45 -14.51
C VAL A 96 -22.05 -13.88 -14.88
N THR A 97 -22.91 -14.00 -15.88
CA THR A 97 -23.41 -15.29 -16.37
C THR A 97 -22.40 -16.04 -17.25
N GLN A 98 -21.45 -15.31 -17.88
CA GLN A 98 -20.46 -15.92 -18.78
C GLN A 98 -19.35 -16.62 -17.99
N SER A 99 -19.30 -17.95 -18.04
CA SER A 99 -18.39 -18.80 -17.26
C SER A 99 -16.90 -18.51 -17.46
N ARG A 100 -16.48 -18.10 -18.66
CA ARG A 100 -15.07 -17.74 -18.96
C ARG A 100 -14.65 -16.44 -18.28
N PHE A 101 -15.48 -15.39 -18.34
CA PHE A 101 -15.18 -14.11 -17.71
C PHE A 101 -15.20 -14.22 -16.18
N ARG A 102 -16.14 -14.98 -15.63
CA ARG A 102 -16.21 -15.29 -14.19
C ARG A 102 -14.91 -15.94 -13.71
N ARG A 103 -14.43 -17.00 -14.39
CA ARG A 103 -13.16 -17.69 -14.03
C ARG A 103 -11.96 -16.74 -14.14
N PHE A 104 -11.89 -15.92 -15.19
CA PHE A 104 -10.87 -14.91 -15.37
C PHE A 104 -10.81 -13.96 -14.15
N THR A 105 -11.95 -13.44 -13.71
CA THR A 105 -12.02 -12.45 -12.63
C THR A 105 -11.71 -13.08 -11.26
N ILE A 106 -12.20 -14.30 -10.98
CA ILE A 106 -11.90 -14.99 -9.72
C ILE A 106 -10.41 -15.24 -9.59
N ARG A 107 -9.71 -15.62 -10.66
CA ARG A 107 -8.25 -15.81 -10.65
C ARG A 107 -7.47 -14.54 -10.32
N LEU A 108 -7.94 -13.37 -10.76
CA LEU A 108 -7.32 -12.09 -10.36
C LEU A 108 -7.41 -11.89 -8.85
N PHE A 109 -8.55 -12.22 -8.24
CA PHE A 109 -8.70 -12.12 -6.79
C PHE A 109 -7.85 -13.14 -6.03
N ASP A 110 -7.56 -14.29 -6.62
CA ASP A 110 -6.66 -15.29 -6.03
C ASP A 110 -5.21 -14.78 -5.93
N GLN A 111 -4.81 -13.89 -6.84
CA GLN A 111 -3.48 -13.28 -6.86
C GLN A 111 -3.37 -12.00 -5.98
N HIS A 112 -4.35 -11.72 -5.12
CA HIS A 112 -4.40 -10.48 -4.31
C HIS A 112 -3.13 -10.21 -3.50
N ILE A 113 -2.50 -11.23 -2.90
CA ILE A 113 -1.23 -11.07 -2.16
C ILE A 113 -0.06 -10.80 -3.13
N GLY A 114 -0.06 -11.43 -4.31
CA GLY A 114 0.89 -11.12 -5.38
C GLY A 114 0.80 -9.66 -5.82
N PHE A 115 -0.42 -9.18 -6.04
CA PHE A 115 -0.68 -7.78 -6.39
C PHE A 115 -0.27 -6.82 -5.27
N HIS A 116 -0.59 -7.11 -4.00
CA HIS A 116 -0.12 -6.32 -2.85
C HIS A 116 1.41 -6.14 -2.87
N ARG A 117 2.17 -7.20 -3.17
CA ARG A 117 3.64 -7.10 -3.29
C ARG A 117 4.08 -6.24 -4.47
N CYS A 118 3.43 -6.38 -5.64
CA CYS A 118 3.75 -5.54 -6.81
C CYS A 118 3.50 -4.06 -6.52
N VAL A 119 2.38 -3.72 -5.86
CA VAL A 119 2.10 -2.35 -5.42
C VAL A 119 3.13 -1.86 -4.39
N GLY A 120 3.56 -2.73 -3.47
CA GLY A 120 4.64 -2.42 -2.52
C GLY A 120 5.96 -2.07 -3.22
N TYR A 121 6.35 -2.83 -4.24
CA TYR A 121 7.54 -2.51 -5.06
C TYR A 121 7.39 -1.19 -5.82
N ALA A 122 6.21 -0.89 -6.35
CA ALA A 122 5.94 0.38 -6.99
C ALA A 122 6.04 1.56 -6.01
N ILE A 123 5.52 1.40 -4.77
CA ILE A 123 5.67 2.42 -3.73
C ILE A 123 7.16 2.66 -3.44
N CYS A 124 7.98 1.63 -3.32
CA CYS A 124 9.43 1.79 -3.15
C CYS A 124 10.08 2.54 -4.32
N PHE A 125 9.77 2.16 -5.56
CA PHE A 125 10.29 2.80 -6.76
C PHE A 125 9.92 4.29 -6.83
N TRP A 126 8.63 4.60 -6.69
CA TRP A 126 8.14 5.98 -6.74
C TRP A 126 8.63 6.81 -5.55
N SER A 127 8.84 6.20 -4.37
CA SER A 127 9.44 6.89 -3.21
C SER A 127 10.89 7.26 -3.45
N LEU A 128 11.69 6.38 -4.07
CA LEU A 128 13.08 6.68 -4.44
C LEU A 128 13.14 7.83 -5.45
N LEU A 129 12.28 7.80 -6.47
CA LEU A 129 12.22 8.87 -7.47
C LEU A 129 11.77 10.20 -6.85
N HIS A 130 10.76 10.17 -5.98
CA HIS A 130 10.25 11.33 -5.27
C HIS A 130 11.29 11.96 -4.33
N ALA A 131 11.92 11.14 -3.49
CA ALA A 131 12.97 11.59 -2.58
C ALA A 131 14.19 12.12 -3.35
N GLY A 132 14.63 11.43 -4.40
CA GLY A 132 15.71 11.87 -5.26
C GLY A 132 15.44 13.21 -5.93
N ALA A 133 14.22 13.43 -6.44
CA ALA A 133 13.81 14.72 -7.01
C ALA A 133 13.84 15.83 -5.94
N HIS A 134 13.45 15.55 -4.70
CA HIS A 134 13.54 16.54 -3.63
C HIS A 134 14.98 16.83 -3.20
N VAL A 135 15.86 15.82 -3.12
CA VAL A 135 17.29 16.05 -2.89
C VAL A 135 17.86 16.97 -3.96
N TYR A 136 17.56 16.71 -5.25
CA TYR A 136 17.94 17.58 -6.36
C TYR A 136 17.38 19.00 -6.19
N ASN A 137 16.11 19.16 -5.82
CA ASN A 137 15.48 20.46 -5.60
C ASN A 137 16.17 21.26 -4.49
N TYR A 138 16.55 20.60 -3.39
CA TYR A 138 17.30 21.23 -2.30
C TYR A 138 18.70 21.64 -2.72
N GLU A 139 19.41 20.80 -3.47
CA GLU A 139 20.72 21.12 -4.01
C GLU A 139 20.67 22.36 -4.91
N ARG A 140 19.68 22.42 -5.80
CA ARG A 140 19.44 23.59 -6.66
C ARG A 140 19.17 24.84 -5.84
N LEU A 141 18.32 24.75 -4.82
CA LEU A 141 17.99 25.88 -3.94
C LEU A 141 19.23 26.42 -3.20
N ILE A 142 20.15 25.55 -2.80
CA ILE A 142 21.42 25.93 -2.14
C ILE A 142 22.36 26.58 -3.16
N SER A 143 22.46 26.02 -4.36
CA SER A 143 23.35 26.53 -5.41
C SER A 143 23.00 27.97 -5.79
N ILE A 144 21.71 28.30 -5.88
CA ILE A 144 21.22 29.64 -6.21
C ILE A 144 21.62 30.70 -5.18
N GLN A 145 21.83 30.33 -3.93
CA GLN A 145 22.30 31.29 -2.91
C GLN A 145 23.68 31.86 -3.23
N LYS A 146 24.45 31.18 -4.08
CA LYS A 146 25.79 31.61 -4.54
C LYS A 146 25.75 32.39 -5.87
N GLU A 147 24.58 32.46 -6.53
CA GLU A 147 24.43 33.17 -7.80
C GLU A 147 24.10 34.64 -7.58
N TYR A 148 24.68 35.51 -8.41
CA TYR A 148 24.42 36.95 -8.42
C TYR A 148 23.94 37.34 -9.82
N LEU A 149 23.04 38.35 -9.88
CA LEU A 149 22.57 38.93 -11.14
C LEU A 149 21.75 37.98 -12.05
N THR A 150 21.14 36.96 -11.48
CA THR A 150 20.23 36.02 -12.19
C THR A 150 18.78 36.20 -11.69
N LEU A 151 17.80 35.74 -12.48
CA LEU A 151 16.40 35.71 -12.07
C LEU A 151 16.19 34.89 -10.76
N PRO A 152 16.79 33.71 -10.61
CA PRO A 152 16.75 32.97 -9.36
C PRO A 152 17.32 33.76 -8.17
N ALA A 153 18.40 34.48 -8.37
CA ALA A 153 18.99 35.34 -7.32
C ALA A 153 18.05 36.50 -6.94
N ALA A 154 17.38 37.12 -7.91
CA ALA A 154 16.36 38.15 -7.65
C ALA A 154 15.19 37.61 -6.85
N LEU A 155 14.66 36.41 -7.19
CA LEU A 155 13.61 35.73 -6.43
C LEU A 155 14.05 35.39 -5.00
N ASN A 156 15.31 34.95 -4.82
CA ASN A 156 15.87 34.70 -3.50
C ASN A 156 16.06 35.99 -2.70
N ALA A 157 16.43 37.09 -3.33
CA ALA A 157 16.54 38.40 -2.70
C ALA A 157 15.16 38.94 -2.22
N LEU A 158 14.09 38.68 -2.97
CA LEU A 158 12.73 39.03 -2.55
C LEU A 158 12.34 38.24 -1.29
N ARG A 159 12.70 36.94 -1.24
CA ARG A 159 12.50 36.11 -0.06
C ARG A 159 13.14 36.69 1.20
N LEU A 160 14.33 37.25 1.07
CA LEU A 160 15.08 37.82 2.20
C LEU A 160 14.59 39.18 2.65
N LYS A 161 14.05 40.00 1.73
CA LYS A 161 13.66 41.40 1.97
C LYS A 161 12.19 41.58 2.32
N SER A 162 11.32 40.66 1.92
CA SER A 162 9.87 40.82 2.10
C SER A 162 9.40 40.20 3.39
N LEU A 163 8.83 41.02 4.27
CA LEU A 163 8.03 40.59 5.42
C LEU A 163 6.67 39.99 4.98
N GLN A 164 6.26 40.23 3.71
CA GLN A 164 5.03 39.66 3.15
C GLN A 164 5.30 38.28 2.56
N SER A 165 4.77 37.22 3.20
CA SER A 165 4.90 35.83 2.77
C SER A 165 4.38 35.59 1.35
N SER A 166 3.47 36.43 0.83
CA SER A 166 2.88 36.27 -0.51
C SER A 166 3.85 36.51 -1.67
N VAL A 167 4.96 37.18 -1.46
CA VAL A 167 5.97 37.47 -2.53
C VAL A 167 7.08 36.40 -2.56
N ASN A 168 7.09 35.45 -1.63
CA ASN A 168 8.12 34.46 -1.51
C ASN A 168 7.66 33.11 -2.13
N PRO A 169 8.31 32.59 -3.20
CA PRO A 169 8.00 31.28 -3.74
C PRO A 169 8.37 30.10 -2.81
N PHE A 170 9.18 30.34 -1.77
CA PHE A 170 9.70 29.35 -0.83
C PHE A 170 9.44 29.69 0.63
N ASP A 171 8.27 30.21 0.94
CA ASP A 171 7.89 30.51 2.32
C ASP A 171 8.13 29.30 3.24
N ARG A 172 8.55 29.59 4.49
CA ARG A 172 8.85 28.60 5.53
C ARG A 172 10.11 27.74 5.32
N VAL A 173 10.91 28.01 4.32
CA VAL A 173 12.27 27.46 4.22
C VAL A 173 13.22 28.48 4.81
N ASN A 174 13.92 28.13 5.89
CA ASN A 174 14.87 29.04 6.54
C ASN A 174 15.98 29.43 5.55
N PRO A 175 16.12 30.74 5.21
CA PRO A 175 17.13 31.18 4.25
C PRO A 175 18.58 31.01 4.75
N LYS A 176 18.76 30.87 6.06
CA LYS A 176 20.11 30.72 6.67
C LYS A 176 20.48 29.24 6.85
N ALA A 177 19.49 28.31 6.84
CA ALA A 177 19.77 26.90 6.96
C ALA A 177 20.31 26.35 5.65
N LEU A 178 21.41 25.61 5.71
CA LEU A 178 22.09 24.99 4.58
C LEU A 178 21.97 23.46 4.63
N GLY A 179 21.80 22.85 3.47
CA GLY A 179 21.84 21.38 3.32
C GLY A 179 20.72 20.66 4.07
N VAL A 180 21.07 19.56 4.73
CA VAL A 180 20.12 18.70 5.46
C VAL A 180 19.40 19.46 6.59
N GLY A 181 20.03 20.46 7.21
CA GLY A 181 19.39 21.31 8.23
C GLY A 181 18.15 22.03 7.73
N ALA A 182 18.17 22.54 6.50
CA ALA A 182 17.00 23.19 5.90
C ALA A 182 15.81 22.22 5.70
N MET A 183 16.09 20.96 5.41
CA MET A 183 15.05 19.92 5.33
C MET A 183 14.44 19.61 6.69
N LEU A 184 15.26 19.50 7.73
CA LEU A 184 14.83 19.15 9.09
C LEU A 184 13.98 20.23 9.76
N GLU A 185 14.01 21.47 9.26
CA GLU A 185 13.16 22.55 9.75
C GLU A 185 11.75 22.53 9.12
N THR A 186 11.48 21.64 8.17
CA THR A 186 10.20 21.56 7.47
C THR A 186 9.44 20.28 7.81
N ILE A 187 8.11 20.37 7.94
CA ILE A 187 7.25 19.19 8.17
C ILE A 187 7.45 18.14 7.06
N PRO A 188 7.43 18.47 5.75
CA PRO A 188 7.69 17.50 4.71
C PRO A 188 9.08 16.88 4.74
N GLY A 189 10.09 17.63 5.18
CA GLY A 189 11.44 17.08 5.30
C GLY A 189 11.53 16.03 6.40
N VAL A 190 11.07 16.35 7.62
CA VAL A 190 11.07 15.40 8.75
C VAL A 190 10.20 14.19 8.45
N THR A 191 8.96 14.41 8.03
CA THR A 191 8.04 13.31 7.72
C THR A 191 8.52 12.48 6.53
N GLY A 192 9.14 13.10 5.52
CA GLY A 192 9.75 12.40 4.39
C GLY A 192 10.86 11.44 4.80
N ILE A 193 11.74 11.86 5.70
CA ILE A 193 12.79 10.99 6.28
C ILE A 193 12.15 9.82 7.04
N LEU A 194 11.16 10.10 7.90
CA LEU A 194 10.45 9.05 8.64
C LEU A 194 9.75 8.06 7.70
N LEU A 195 9.10 8.55 6.64
CA LEU A 195 8.47 7.72 5.60
C LEU A 195 9.48 6.79 4.93
N CYS A 196 10.65 7.32 4.54
CA CYS A 196 11.72 6.53 3.94
C CYS A 196 12.26 5.46 4.90
N LEU A 197 12.47 5.79 6.18
CA LEU A 197 12.92 4.85 7.20
C LEU A 197 11.89 3.75 7.46
N CYS A 198 10.60 4.12 7.63
CA CYS A 198 9.52 3.15 7.77
C CYS A 198 9.47 2.20 6.58
N LEU A 199 9.53 2.74 5.35
CA LEU A 199 9.49 1.96 4.13
C LEU A 199 10.68 1.01 4.00
N LEU A 200 11.89 1.47 4.36
CA LEU A 200 13.10 0.65 4.37
C LEU A 200 12.95 -0.56 5.30
N VAL A 201 12.46 -0.34 6.53
CA VAL A 201 12.25 -1.42 7.52
C VAL A 201 11.14 -2.37 7.07
N ILE A 202 10.00 -1.85 6.59
CA ILE A 202 8.89 -2.66 6.07
C ILE A 202 9.35 -3.51 4.89
N PHE A 203 10.07 -2.93 3.93
CA PHE A 203 10.54 -3.62 2.73
C PHE A 203 11.56 -4.71 3.07
N SER A 204 12.58 -4.40 3.85
CA SER A 204 13.65 -5.35 4.21
C SER A 204 13.11 -6.55 4.99
N SER A 205 12.23 -6.31 5.96
CA SER A 205 11.62 -7.38 6.77
C SER A 205 10.59 -8.23 5.99
N SER A 206 10.01 -7.69 4.90
CA SER A 206 9.05 -8.40 4.06
C SER A 206 9.68 -9.36 3.07
N THR A 207 11.00 -9.44 3.00
CA THR A 207 11.72 -10.41 2.15
C THR A 207 11.35 -11.85 2.50
N ALA A 208 11.41 -12.75 1.51
CA ALA A 208 11.02 -14.14 1.70
C ALA A 208 11.89 -14.83 2.78
N LEU A 209 13.16 -14.44 2.89
CA LEU A 209 14.08 -14.96 3.89
C LEU A 209 13.59 -14.64 5.31
N ILE A 210 13.39 -13.37 5.63
CA ILE A 210 12.96 -12.93 6.97
C ILE A 210 11.56 -13.45 7.28
N ARG A 211 10.61 -13.29 6.36
CA ARG A 211 9.22 -13.69 6.56
C ARG A 211 9.04 -15.19 6.82
N ARG A 212 9.90 -16.05 6.24
CA ARG A 212 9.81 -17.51 6.44
C ARG A 212 10.58 -17.99 7.67
N SER A 213 11.71 -17.34 8.00
CA SER A 213 12.57 -17.75 9.13
C SER A 213 12.19 -17.06 10.44
N PHE A 214 11.71 -15.82 10.39
CA PHE A 214 11.43 -14.99 11.56
C PHE A 214 10.10 -14.24 11.37
N TYR A 215 8.99 -15.00 11.36
CA TYR A 215 7.66 -14.45 11.04
C TYR A 215 7.25 -13.32 11.99
N GLU A 216 7.59 -13.41 13.26
CA GLU A 216 7.29 -12.40 14.28
C GLU A 216 7.96 -11.06 13.96
N ILE A 217 9.23 -11.07 13.53
CA ILE A 217 9.95 -9.85 13.12
C ILE A 217 9.23 -9.20 11.94
N PHE A 218 8.91 -9.97 10.92
CA PHE A 218 8.12 -9.47 9.79
C PHE A 218 6.79 -8.89 10.27
N TRP A 219 6.07 -9.59 11.13
CA TRP A 219 4.74 -9.18 11.57
C TRP A 219 4.79 -7.85 12.33
N PHE A 220 5.69 -7.69 13.30
CA PHE A 220 5.83 -6.45 14.08
C PHE A 220 6.30 -5.28 13.22
N THR A 221 7.35 -5.48 12.43
CA THR A 221 7.92 -4.40 11.61
C THR A 221 6.98 -3.98 10.48
N HIS A 222 6.19 -4.91 9.95
CA HIS A 222 5.18 -4.59 8.93
C HIS A 222 4.10 -3.64 9.45
N HIS A 223 3.79 -3.66 10.77
CA HIS A 223 2.83 -2.73 11.38
C HIS A 223 3.33 -1.28 11.42
N LEU A 224 4.59 -1.00 11.10
CA LEU A 224 5.08 0.37 10.86
C LEU A 224 4.32 1.07 9.72
N PHE A 225 3.53 0.34 8.91
CA PHE A 225 2.63 0.96 7.94
C PHE A 225 1.66 1.94 8.60
N ILE A 226 1.28 1.75 9.86
CA ILE A 226 0.41 2.69 10.61
C ILE A 226 1.15 4.03 10.75
N VAL A 227 2.40 4.01 11.18
CA VAL A 227 3.24 5.22 11.30
C VAL A 227 3.46 5.84 9.92
N PHE A 228 3.71 5.00 8.91
CA PHE A 228 3.87 5.45 7.52
C PHE A 228 2.64 6.22 7.03
N PHE A 229 1.42 5.72 7.20
CA PHE A 229 0.21 6.41 6.76
C PHE A 229 -0.08 7.69 7.56
N ILE A 230 0.18 7.70 8.88
CA ILE A 230 0.07 8.92 9.70
C ILE A 230 1.04 9.99 9.18
N CYS A 231 2.31 9.63 8.98
CA CYS A 231 3.30 10.55 8.43
C CYS A 231 2.92 11.04 7.02
N LEU A 232 2.37 10.15 6.17
CA LEU A 232 1.96 10.51 4.81
C LEU A 232 0.79 11.50 4.78
N ILE A 233 -0.15 11.40 5.70
CA ILE A 233 -1.23 12.39 5.85
C ILE A 233 -0.67 13.75 6.24
N ILE A 234 0.28 13.79 7.19
CA ILE A 234 0.87 15.03 7.69
C ILE A 234 1.84 15.65 6.68
N HIS A 235 2.51 14.83 5.86
CA HIS A 235 3.60 15.20 4.96
C HIS A 235 3.31 16.41 4.08
N GLY A 236 2.07 16.58 3.64
CA GLY A 236 1.69 17.64 2.71
C GLY A 236 1.09 18.90 3.32
N PHE A 237 0.85 18.97 4.62
CA PHE A 237 0.08 20.07 5.21
C PHE A 237 0.77 21.44 5.21
N GLN A 238 2.07 21.50 5.02
CA GLN A 238 2.80 22.77 5.13
C GLN A 238 2.67 23.67 3.89
N GLY A 239 2.30 23.14 2.72
CA GLY A 239 2.12 23.93 1.49
C GLY A 239 3.40 24.61 1.00
N ILE A 240 4.56 23.94 1.06
CA ILE A 240 5.87 24.50 0.65
C ILE A 240 5.89 24.80 -0.85
N VAL A 241 5.24 23.97 -1.66
CA VAL A 241 5.15 24.21 -3.11
C VAL A 241 4.09 25.28 -3.34
N ARG A 242 4.52 26.43 -3.84
CA ARG A 242 3.68 27.61 -4.05
C ARG A 242 3.53 27.91 -5.54
N SER A 243 2.33 28.27 -5.94
CA SER A 243 2.00 28.70 -7.32
C SER A 243 1.81 30.21 -7.37
N GLN A 244 2.19 30.81 -8.49
CA GLN A 244 1.86 32.21 -8.76
C GLN A 244 0.35 32.36 -9.01
N THR A 245 -0.28 33.34 -8.36
CA THR A 245 -1.73 33.56 -8.43
C THR A 245 -2.11 34.75 -9.33
N ASN A 246 -1.27 35.77 -9.47
CA ASN A 246 -1.54 36.96 -10.23
C ASN A 246 -0.97 36.97 -11.65
N LEU A 247 -1.22 35.93 -12.43
CA LEU A 247 -0.69 35.77 -13.79
C LEU A 247 -1.13 36.90 -14.76
N ASN A 248 -2.30 37.51 -14.56
CA ASN A 248 -2.82 38.55 -15.41
C ASN A 248 -2.15 39.90 -15.12
N GLU A 249 -1.74 40.14 -13.85
CA GLU A 249 -1.08 41.38 -13.44
C GLU A 249 0.45 41.32 -13.61
N HIS A 250 0.99 40.08 -13.58
CA HIS A 250 2.41 39.81 -13.70
C HIS A 250 2.63 38.58 -14.60
N ASN A 251 2.84 38.82 -15.90
CA ASN A 251 3.08 37.76 -16.85
C ASN A 251 4.51 37.18 -16.68
N PRO A 252 4.68 35.94 -16.24
CA PRO A 252 6.00 35.37 -15.95
C PRO A 252 6.91 35.28 -17.18
N GLU A 253 6.34 35.08 -18.37
CA GLU A 253 7.15 34.92 -19.62
C GLU A 253 7.80 36.25 -20.05
N ILE A 254 7.13 37.39 -19.77
CA ILE A 254 7.64 38.73 -20.06
C ILE A 254 8.48 39.21 -18.87
N CYS A 255 7.92 39.19 -17.67
CA CYS A 255 8.55 39.77 -16.50
C CYS A 255 9.79 39.03 -16.02
N SER A 256 9.94 37.74 -16.37
CA SER A 256 11.18 37.01 -16.09
C SER A 256 12.40 37.62 -16.81
N LYS A 257 12.21 38.22 -17.98
CA LYS A 257 13.26 38.87 -18.75
C LYS A 257 13.59 40.25 -18.21
N LEU A 258 12.57 40.92 -17.60
CA LEU A 258 12.66 42.27 -17.05
C LEU A 258 12.85 42.24 -15.51
N TYR A 259 13.38 41.15 -14.94
CA TYR A 259 13.44 40.99 -13.48
C TYR A 259 14.20 42.09 -12.73
N ARG A 260 15.10 42.81 -13.39
CA ARG A 260 15.80 43.99 -12.80
C ARG A 260 14.96 45.24 -12.77
N GLN A 261 13.85 45.30 -13.52
CA GLN A 261 12.96 46.43 -13.67
C GLN A 261 11.60 46.20 -13.03
N TRP A 262 11.45 45.14 -12.22
CA TRP A 262 10.21 44.92 -11.47
C TRP A 262 9.89 46.11 -10.55
N GLY A 263 8.64 46.57 -10.58
CA GLY A 263 8.20 47.76 -9.87
C GLY A 263 8.51 49.08 -10.56
N ILE A 264 9.16 49.05 -11.76
CA ILE A 264 9.51 50.25 -12.55
C ILE A 264 8.86 50.18 -13.92
N ASP A 265 9.02 49.05 -14.63
CA ASP A 265 8.45 48.83 -15.95
C ASP A 265 6.93 48.68 -15.87
N GLN A 266 6.19 49.33 -16.81
CA GLN A 266 4.72 49.33 -16.82
C GLN A 266 4.10 47.93 -16.93
N GLN A 267 4.75 46.99 -17.64
CA GLN A 267 4.27 45.62 -17.79
C GLN A 267 4.54 44.78 -16.55
N CYS A 268 5.50 45.14 -15.71
CA CYS A 268 5.97 44.41 -14.55
C CYS A 268 5.97 45.23 -13.27
N LEU A 269 5.04 46.19 -13.18
CA LEU A 269 4.91 47.10 -12.05
C LEU A 269 4.53 46.37 -10.77
N ILE A 270 3.66 45.33 -10.89
CA ILE A 270 3.19 44.50 -9.77
C ILE A 270 4.12 43.30 -9.64
N TYR A 271 4.58 43.04 -8.42
CA TYR A 271 5.40 41.85 -8.13
C TYR A 271 4.60 40.54 -8.22
N PRO A 272 5.25 39.41 -8.51
CA PRO A 272 4.57 38.13 -8.51
C PRO A 272 4.10 37.78 -7.10
N ARG A 273 2.87 37.25 -6.99
CA ARG A 273 2.27 36.78 -5.72
C ARG A 273 2.17 35.25 -5.74
N PHE A 274 2.55 34.62 -4.63
CA PHE A 274 2.60 33.16 -4.50
C PHE A 274 1.73 32.68 -3.35
N GLU A 275 0.99 31.60 -3.59
CA GLU A 275 0.18 30.92 -2.58
C GLU A 275 0.50 29.42 -2.54
N GLY A 276 0.60 28.87 -1.33
CA GLY A 276 0.80 27.44 -1.11
C GLY A 276 -0.49 26.66 -1.29
N SER A 277 -0.44 25.57 -2.03
CA SER A 277 -1.57 24.64 -2.15
C SER A 277 -1.54 23.60 -1.05
N MET A 278 -2.70 23.28 -0.49
CA MET A 278 -2.85 22.14 0.42
C MET A 278 -2.63 20.82 -0.32
N ALA A 279 -1.97 19.86 0.34
CA ALA A 279 -1.82 18.53 -0.24
C ALA A 279 -3.15 17.78 -0.27
N THR A 280 -3.36 17.03 -1.34
CA THR A 280 -4.55 16.21 -1.56
C THR A 280 -4.33 14.73 -1.19
N SER A 281 -3.17 14.37 -0.62
CA SER A 281 -2.83 12.98 -0.28
C SER A 281 -3.84 12.32 0.66
N TRP A 282 -4.37 13.08 1.63
CA TRP A 282 -5.39 12.58 2.55
C TRP A 282 -6.67 12.10 1.83
N MET A 283 -7.06 12.74 0.72
CA MET A 283 -8.25 12.36 -0.06
C MET A 283 -8.08 10.96 -0.68
N TRP A 284 -6.86 10.60 -1.10
CA TRP A 284 -6.55 9.28 -1.61
C TRP A 284 -6.58 8.21 -0.52
N LEU A 285 -6.24 8.58 0.72
CA LEU A 285 -6.06 7.63 1.82
C LEU A 285 -7.33 7.41 2.63
N CYS A 286 -8.26 8.35 2.69
CA CYS A 286 -9.47 8.27 3.52
C CYS A 286 -10.29 7.00 3.24
N ALA A 287 -10.60 6.73 1.98
CA ALA A 287 -11.45 5.59 1.62
C ALA A 287 -10.79 4.23 1.94
N PRO A 288 -9.55 3.92 1.50
CA PRO A 288 -8.94 2.63 1.82
C PRO A 288 -8.62 2.46 3.30
N LEU A 289 -8.28 3.52 4.03
CA LEU A 289 -8.07 3.46 5.47
C LEU A 289 -9.38 3.19 6.23
N ALA A 290 -10.47 3.88 5.87
CA ALA A 290 -11.79 3.63 6.46
C ALA A 290 -12.23 2.17 6.23
N LEU A 291 -12.08 1.68 4.99
CA LEU A 291 -12.36 0.28 4.66
C LEU A 291 -11.52 -0.68 5.49
N TYR A 292 -10.21 -0.43 5.59
CA TYR A 292 -9.30 -1.26 6.39
C TYR A 292 -9.67 -1.25 7.88
N LEU A 293 -10.07 -0.09 8.43
CA LEU A 293 -10.53 0.00 9.83
C LEU A 293 -11.81 -0.82 10.04
N VAL A 294 -12.77 -0.75 9.12
CA VAL A 294 -13.98 -1.59 9.15
C VAL A 294 -13.61 -3.08 9.10
N GLU A 295 -12.69 -3.48 8.23
CA GLU A 295 -12.17 -4.86 8.17
C GLU A 295 -11.59 -5.31 9.52
N ARG A 296 -10.81 -4.45 10.16
CA ARG A 296 -10.20 -4.75 11.48
C ARG A 296 -11.25 -4.84 12.58
N LEU A 297 -12.23 -3.94 12.57
CA LEU A 297 -13.34 -3.93 13.53
C LEU A 297 -14.20 -5.19 13.39
N LEU A 298 -14.61 -5.56 12.17
CA LEU A 298 -15.38 -6.78 11.91
C LEU A 298 -14.64 -8.03 12.39
N ARG A 299 -13.33 -8.12 12.13
CA ARG A 299 -12.50 -9.21 12.63
C ARG A 299 -12.47 -9.24 14.17
N PHE A 300 -12.28 -8.07 14.80
CA PHE A 300 -12.26 -7.95 16.24
C PHE A 300 -13.58 -8.44 16.85
N LEU A 301 -14.72 -7.94 16.35
CA LEU A 301 -16.05 -8.32 16.83
C LEU A 301 -16.32 -9.83 16.64
N ARG A 302 -15.98 -10.39 15.48
CA ARG A 302 -16.12 -11.82 15.25
C ARG A 302 -15.22 -12.64 16.16
N GLY A 303 -14.02 -12.15 16.46
CA GLY A 303 -13.08 -12.81 17.36
C GLY A 303 -13.52 -12.86 18.82
N LEU A 304 -14.48 -12.01 19.24
CA LEU A 304 -15.05 -12.02 20.60
C LEU A 304 -16.08 -13.15 20.82
N GLY A 305 -16.64 -13.70 19.74
CA GLY A 305 -17.66 -14.76 19.82
C GLY A 305 -17.13 -16.01 20.51
N THR A 306 -18.01 -16.66 21.27
CA THR A 306 -17.70 -17.92 21.97
C THR A 306 -17.44 -19.04 20.98
N VAL A 307 -16.37 -19.81 21.24
CA VAL A 307 -15.99 -21.00 20.50
C VAL A 307 -16.12 -22.18 21.47
N GLU A 308 -16.96 -23.13 21.12
CA GLU A 308 -17.14 -24.37 21.88
C GLU A 308 -16.21 -25.44 21.28
N ILE A 309 -15.28 -25.95 22.05
CA ILE A 309 -14.42 -27.05 21.63
C ILE A 309 -15.19 -28.35 21.79
N VAL A 310 -15.36 -29.07 20.68
CA VAL A 310 -16.06 -30.36 20.65
C VAL A 310 -15.11 -31.48 20.99
N ASP A 311 -13.92 -31.47 20.37
CA ASP A 311 -12.92 -32.51 20.54
C ASP A 311 -11.52 -32.02 20.14
N VAL A 312 -10.50 -32.69 20.68
CA VAL A 312 -9.09 -32.41 20.38
C VAL A 312 -8.37 -33.73 20.18
N ILE A 313 -8.01 -34.03 18.93
CA ILE A 313 -7.38 -35.27 18.54
C ILE A 313 -5.92 -35.02 18.23
N ARG A 314 -5.05 -35.84 18.78
CA ARG A 314 -3.63 -35.81 18.48
C ARG A 314 -3.30 -36.94 17.52
N HIS A 315 -2.82 -36.54 16.38
CA HIS A 315 -2.32 -37.48 15.38
C HIS A 315 -0.81 -37.67 15.52
N GLU A 316 -0.32 -38.74 14.99
CA GLU A 316 1.12 -38.94 14.80
C GLU A 316 1.73 -37.77 14.01
N SER A 317 3.07 -37.62 14.07
CA SER A 317 3.81 -36.58 13.36
C SER A 317 3.49 -35.13 13.86
N ASN A 318 3.16 -34.99 15.15
CA ASN A 318 2.92 -33.67 15.82
C ASN A 318 1.81 -32.85 15.14
N VAL A 319 0.73 -33.50 14.75
CA VAL A 319 -0.46 -32.85 14.19
C VAL A 319 -1.57 -32.85 15.24
N LEU A 320 -2.12 -31.67 15.52
CA LEU A 320 -3.30 -31.44 16.37
C LEU A 320 -4.51 -31.24 15.46
N GLU A 321 -5.54 -32.07 15.60
CA GLU A 321 -6.86 -31.81 15.03
C GLU A 321 -7.73 -31.15 16.10
N LEU A 322 -8.23 -29.97 15.79
CA LEU A 322 -9.12 -29.21 16.65
C LEU A 322 -10.51 -29.18 16.04
N ARG A 323 -11.49 -29.74 16.75
CA ARG A 323 -12.92 -29.74 16.38
C ARG A 323 -13.66 -28.75 17.28
N PHE A 324 -14.43 -27.84 16.66
CA PHE A 324 -15.14 -26.82 17.41
C PHE A 324 -16.45 -26.41 16.73
N ARG A 325 -17.33 -25.79 17.51
CA ARG A 325 -18.56 -25.13 17.04
C ARG A 325 -18.51 -23.64 17.35
N LYS A 326 -19.07 -22.85 16.44
CA LYS A 326 -19.24 -21.42 16.64
C LYS A 326 -20.58 -20.98 16.04
N LYS A 327 -21.57 -20.65 16.89
CA LYS A 327 -22.95 -20.33 16.47
C LYS A 327 -23.03 -19.18 15.47
N SER A 328 -22.14 -18.18 15.56
CA SER A 328 -22.12 -16.99 14.67
C SER A 328 -21.38 -17.21 13.35
N MET A 329 -20.86 -18.40 13.08
CA MET A 329 -20.12 -18.72 11.87
C MET A 329 -21.01 -19.44 10.86
N SER A 330 -21.00 -19.01 9.60
CA SER A 330 -21.63 -19.76 8.52
C SER A 330 -20.92 -21.11 8.32
N LYS A 331 -21.65 -22.12 7.85
CA LYS A 331 -21.04 -23.41 7.52
C LYS A 331 -19.96 -23.23 6.46
N PRO A 332 -18.70 -23.63 6.73
CA PRO A 332 -17.63 -23.50 5.76
C PRO A 332 -17.81 -24.49 4.61
N GLN A 333 -17.37 -24.06 3.43
CA GLN A 333 -17.30 -24.92 2.25
C GLN A 333 -15.91 -25.57 2.13
N PRO A 334 -15.76 -26.70 1.45
CA PRO A 334 -14.47 -27.32 1.19
C PRO A 334 -13.49 -26.34 0.53
N GLY A 335 -12.25 -26.35 0.99
CA GLY A 335 -11.21 -25.45 0.48
C GLY A 335 -11.15 -24.08 1.16
N GLN A 336 -12.14 -23.71 1.96
CA GLN A 336 -12.12 -22.48 2.76
C GLN A 336 -11.14 -22.59 3.94
N TYR A 337 -10.77 -21.44 4.48
CA TYR A 337 -9.90 -21.36 5.64
C TYR A 337 -10.46 -20.38 6.68
N ILE A 338 -10.01 -20.58 7.91
CA ILE A 338 -10.31 -19.68 9.05
C ILE A 338 -9.03 -19.13 9.64
N TYR A 339 -9.18 -18.03 10.35
CA TYR A 339 -8.14 -17.56 11.27
C TYR A 339 -8.46 -17.99 12.68
N LEU A 340 -7.44 -18.57 13.32
CA LEU A 340 -7.46 -18.97 14.70
C LEU A 340 -6.53 -18.07 15.53
N LYS A 341 -6.98 -17.69 16.71
CA LYS A 341 -6.23 -16.96 17.73
C LYS A 341 -6.38 -17.68 19.07
N CYS A 342 -5.29 -17.79 19.81
CA CYS A 342 -5.30 -18.26 21.20
C CYS A 342 -4.91 -17.09 22.11
N PHE A 343 -5.84 -16.65 22.95
CA PHE A 343 -5.65 -15.46 23.79
C PHE A 343 -4.59 -15.64 24.87
N SER A 344 -4.33 -16.90 25.31
CA SER A 344 -3.31 -17.22 26.30
C SER A 344 -1.89 -17.31 25.72
N ILE A 345 -1.74 -17.35 24.38
CA ILE A 345 -0.44 -17.36 23.68
C ILE A 345 -0.12 -15.95 23.20
N ALA A 346 -0.98 -15.40 22.33
CA ALA A 346 -0.76 -14.09 21.74
C ALA A 346 -2.09 -13.34 21.55
N LYS A 347 -2.19 -12.12 22.12
CA LYS A 347 -3.43 -11.34 22.12
C LYS A 347 -3.79 -10.77 20.74
N PHE A 348 -2.85 -10.63 19.82
CA PHE A 348 -3.04 -9.95 18.54
C PHE A 348 -2.73 -10.80 17.31
N GLU A 349 -2.16 -11.98 17.48
CA GLU A 349 -1.77 -12.85 16.37
C GLU A 349 -2.93 -13.73 15.91
N TRP A 350 -3.11 -13.80 14.59
CA TRP A 350 -4.09 -14.62 13.93
C TRP A 350 -3.40 -15.53 12.91
N HIS A 351 -3.61 -16.82 13.02
CA HIS A 351 -2.99 -17.82 12.17
C HIS A 351 -4.03 -18.48 11.25
N PRO A 352 -3.78 -18.55 9.92
CA PRO A 352 -4.71 -19.17 8.97
C PRO A 352 -4.59 -20.68 8.99
N PHE A 353 -5.73 -21.38 9.01
CA PHE A 353 -5.82 -22.83 8.87
C PHE A 353 -6.94 -23.20 7.91
N THR A 354 -6.65 -24.13 6.99
CA THR A 354 -7.66 -24.66 6.08
C THR A 354 -8.64 -25.52 6.86
N VAL A 355 -9.93 -25.35 6.57
CA VAL A 355 -10.98 -26.20 7.12
C VAL A 355 -10.86 -27.61 6.54
N THR A 356 -10.94 -28.61 7.40
CA THR A 356 -10.79 -30.02 7.04
C THR A 356 -12.05 -30.85 7.28
N SER A 357 -13.06 -30.28 7.97
CA SER A 357 -14.38 -30.90 8.09
C SER A 357 -15.16 -30.86 6.78
N ALA A 358 -16.01 -31.84 6.57
CA ALA A 358 -17.00 -31.84 5.49
C ALA A 358 -18.13 -30.84 5.81
N ALA A 359 -18.85 -30.39 4.77
CA ALA A 359 -19.95 -29.44 4.94
C ALA A 359 -21.16 -30.04 5.69
N GLU A 360 -21.28 -31.35 5.70
CA GLU A 360 -22.34 -32.12 6.37
C GLU A 360 -22.12 -32.25 7.87
N GLU A 361 -20.86 -32.13 8.33
CA GLU A 361 -20.52 -32.24 9.75
C GLU A 361 -21.10 -31.06 10.54
N ASP A 362 -21.47 -31.31 11.79
CA ASP A 362 -22.05 -30.31 12.70
C ASP A 362 -20.99 -29.53 13.49
N PHE A 363 -19.72 -29.80 13.22
CA PHE A 363 -18.55 -29.10 13.75
C PHE A 363 -17.61 -28.68 12.63
N VAL A 364 -16.70 -27.79 12.96
CA VAL A 364 -15.60 -27.38 12.09
C VAL A 364 -14.31 -27.99 12.59
N SER A 365 -13.54 -28.63 11.72
CA SER A 365 -12.23 -29.15 12.09
C SER A 365 -11.10 -28.46 11.31
N VAL A 366 -9.95 -28.33 11.99
CA VAL A 366 -8.68 -27.89 11.40
C VAL A 366 -7.54 -28.79 11.86
N HIS A 367 -6.62 -29.10 10.95
CA HIS A 367 -5.42 -29.87 11.27
C HIS A 367 -4.23 -28.92 11.35
N ILE A 368 -3.57 -28.89 12.50
CA ILE A 368 -2.49 -27.96 12.86
C ILE A 368 -1.21 -28.73 13.07
N ARG A 369 -0.24 -28.60 12.18
CA ARG A 369 1.10 -29.16 12.36
C ARG A 369 1.94 -28.24 13.25
N SER A 370 2.54 -28.81 14.30
CA SER A 370 3.39 -28.08 15.26
C SER A 370 4.79 -27.84 14.68
N VAL A 371 4.95 -26.76 13.90
CA VAL A 371 6.23 -26.40 13.25
C VAL A 371 6.84 -25.13 13.86
N GLY A 372 6.04 -24.07 14.00
CA GLY A 372 6.48 -22.78 14.54
C GLY A 372 6.22 -22.65 16.06
N ASN A 373 6.73 -21.58 16.67
CA ASN A 373 6.60 -21.34 18.12
C ASN A 373 5.14 -21.32 18.55
N TRP A 374 4.29 -20.55 17.89
CA TRP A 374 2.88 -20.43 18.22
C TRP A 374 2.14 -21.79 18.13
N THR A 375 2.38 -22.58 17.08
CA THR A 375 1.72 -23.88 16.89
C THR A 375 2.19 -24.93 17.88
N LYS A 376 3.46 -24.88 18.30
CA LYS A 376 4.01 -25.73 19.37
C LYS A 376 3.39 -25.40 20.71
N GLU A 377 3.30 -24.11 21.04
CA GLU A 377 2.69 -23.64 22.28
C GLU A 377 1.18 -23.97 22.33
N LEU A 378 0.47 -23.83 21.20
CA LEU A 378 -0.93 -24.24 21.09
C LEU A 378 -1.09 -25.74 21.40
N ALA A 379 -0.25 -26.60 20.82
CA ALA A 379 -0.28 -28.03 21.07
C ALA A 379 -0.01 -28.36 22.56
N GLN A 380 0.90 -27.61 23.21
CA GLN A 380 1.17 -27.77 24.65
C GLN A 380 -0.04 -27.34 25.51
N LYS A 381 -0.69 -26.21 25.18
CA LYS A 381 -1.90 -25.76 25.89
C LYS A 381 -3.03 -26.78 25.86
N PHE A 382 -3.16 -27.51 24.78
CA PHE A 382 -4.15 -28.59 24.70
C PHE A 382 -3.69 -29.93 25.30
N GLN A 383 -2.50 -30.01 25.89
CA GLN A 383 -2.06 -31.24 26.55
C GLN A 383 -2.97 -31.64 27.75
N MET A 384 -3.54 -30.67 28.42
CA MET A 384 -4.40 -30.85 29.58
C MET A 384 -5.90 -30.90 29.21
N TYR A 385 -6.23 -30.90 27.90
CA TYR A 385 -7.63 -31.05 27.49
C TYR A 385 -8.20 -32.41 27.96
N PRO A 386 -9.41 -32.50 28.49
CA PRO A 386 -10.41 -31.40 28.62
C PRO A 386 -10.34 -30.58 29.92
N GLN A 387 -9.37 -30.76 30.79
CA GLN A 387 -9.27 -30.12 32.10
C GLN A 387 -8.99 -28.62 32.03
N ASP A 388 -8.16 -28.20 31.07
CA ASP A 388 -7.86 -26.80 30.81
C ASP A 388 -8.10 -26.45 29.32
N ILE A 389 -9.10 -25.61 29.08
CA ILE A 389 -9.54 -25.23 27.74
C ILE A 389 -9.11 -23.81 27.49
N PRO A 390 -8.09 -23.56 26.63
CA PRO A 390 -7.68 -22.22 26.32
C PRO A 390 -8.76 -21.47 25.51
N ARG A 391 -8.98 -20.20 25.86
CA ARG A 391 -9.91 -19.34 25.10
C ARG A 391 -9.39 -19.11 23.69
N LEU A 392 -10.21 -19.48 22.70
CA LEU A 392 -9.92 -19.28 21.29
C LEU A 392 -10.79 -18.16 20.68
N GLY A 393 -10.22 -17.46 19.70
CA GLY A 393 -10.94 -16.61 18.77
C GLY A 393 -10.89 -17.22 17.37
N VAL A 394 -12.01 -17.24 16.67
CA VAL A 394 -12.13 -17.74 15.30
C VAL A 394 -12.74 -16.66 14.43
N ASP A 395 -12.14 -16.42 13.26
CA ASP A 395 -12.62 -15.48 12.25
C ASP A 395 -12.63 -16.14 10.87
N GLY A 396 -13.70 -15.96 10.12
CA GLY A 396 -13.95 -16.61 8.83
C GLY A 396 -15.36 -17.23 8.80
N PRO A 397 -15.65 -18.15 7.84
CA PRO A 397 -14.72 -18.70 6.83
C PRO A 397 -14.39 -17.72 5.72
N TYR A 398 -13.24 -17.90 5.09
CA TYR A 398 -12.75 -17.13 3.95
C TYR A 398 -12.52 -18.04 2.75
N GLY A 399 -12.89 -17.54 1.56
CA GLY A 399 -12.68 -18.25 0.31
C GLY A 399 -11.22 -18.39 -0.08
N SER A 400 -10.90 -19.45 -0.79
CA SER A 400 -9.59 -19.74 -1.35
C SER A 400 -9.71 -20.17 -2.83
N PRO A 401 -8.61 -20.27 -3.57
CA PRO A 401 -8.63 -20.85 -4.92
C PRO A 401 -9.27 -22.24 -5.00
N ALA A 402 -9.24 -22.99 -3.91
CA ALA A 402 -9.81 -24.34 -3.83
C ALA A 402 -11.35 -24.36 -3.78
N ASP A 403 -12.03 -23.25 -3.48
CA ASP A 403 -13.51 -23.18 -3.50
C ASP A 403 -14.08 -23.47 -4.88
N ASP A 404 -13.31 -23.21 -5.95
CA ASP A 404 -13.74 -23.39 -7.33
C ASP A 404 -13.61 -24.82 -7.84
N VAL A 405 -13.12 -25.77 -7.00
CA VAL A 405 -12.86 -27.17 -7.41
C VAL A 405 -14.08 -27.83 -8.06
N PHE A 406 -15.28 -27.56 -7.55
CA PHE A 406 -16.54 -28.13 -8.05
C PHE A 406 -17.04 -27.51 -9.35
N ASN A 407 -16.38 -26.48 -9.86
CA ASN A 407 -16.71 -25.83 -11.14
C ASN A 407 -15.95 -26.46 -12.32
N TYR A 408 -15.18 -27.54 -12.10
CA TYR A 408 -14.41 -28.24 -13.11
C TYR A 408 -14.97 -29.65 -13.34
N ASP A 409 -15.04 -30.07 -14.60
CA ASP A 409 -15.51 -31.41 -15.00
C ASP A 409 -14.58 -32.53 -14.56
N GLY A 410 -13.31 -32.24 -14.36
CA GLY A 410 -12.29 -33.19 -13.88
C GLY A 410 -11.33 -32.50 -12.92
N VAL A 411 -11.05 -33.17 -11.81
CA VAL A 411 -10.19 -32.66 -10.74
C VAL A 411 -9.16 -33.72 -10.37
N VAL A 412 -7.90 -33.33 -10.27
CA VAL A 412 -6.82 -34.16 -9.72
C VAL A 412 -6.47 -33.63 -8.34
N LEU A 413 -6.66 -34.41 -7.30
CA LEU A 413 -6.27 -34.10 -5.93
C LEU A 413 -4.88 -34.66 -5.65
N VAL A 414 -3.95 -33.75 -5.27
CA VAL A 414 -2.59 -34.13 -4.87
C VAL A 414 -2.43 -33.82 -3.39
N GLY A 415 -2.33 -34.85 -2.54
CA GLY A 415 -2.10 -34.70 -1.11
C GLY A 415 -0.63 -34.84 -0.75
N ALA A 416 -0.08 -33.89 0.00
CA ALA A 416 1.27 -33.97 0.55
C ALA A 416 1.29 -33.51 2.01
N GLY A 417 2.05 -34.21 2.87
CA GLY A 417 2.12 -33.89 4.30
C GLY A 417 0.77 -34.04 5.00
N ILE A 418 0.33 -32.97 5.71
CA ILE A 418 -0.99 -32.98 6.37
C ILE A 418 -2.16 -32.89 5.38
N GLY A 419 -1.94 -32.41 4.16
CA GLY A 419 -2.94 -32.37 3.09
C GLY A 419 -3.25 -33.78 2.49
N GLY A 420 -2.44 -34.77 2.76
CA GLY A 420 -2.64 -36.14 2.30
C GLY A 420 -3.48 -37.04 3.23
N ARG A 421 -3.95 -36.52 4.35
CA ARG A 421 -4.81 -37.22 5.30
C ARG A 421 -6.28 -36.89 5.02
N LYS A 422 -6.92 -37.82 4.33
CA LYS A 422 -8.24 -37.90 3.71
C LYS A 422 -8.43 -37.20 2.44
#